data_0fc7bf4376d9b5f8ff0d977cd8e1df99
#
_entry.id   0fc7bf4376d9b5f8ff0d977cd8e1df99
#
_cell.length_a   1.000
_cell.length_b   1.000
_cell.length_c   1.000
_cell.angle_alpha   90.00
_cell.angle_beta   90.00
_cell.angle_gamma   90.00
#
_symmetry.space_group_name_H-M   'P 1'
#
loop_
_entity.id
_entity.type
_entity.pdbx_description
1 polymer ?
#
loop_
_entity_poly.entity_id
_entity_poly.type
_entity_poly.pdbx_seq_one_letter_code
_entity_poly.pdbx_strand_id
1 'polypeptide(L)'
;VERIPVIVVAGFLGAGKTTLLNHLLATARGTRIGVVVNDFGAIGVDAMSVAGQVGSTVSLSNGCLCCAVDASGLDELLGRLDSLVDVIVVEASGLAEPQAMARLVLGSGNPRLAYGGLVLLVDAAEFPADLERHLRVADLVVLNKTDRATDVPALVARIDRVKPGVPVVAAEHGRVDPALLFDPRPRGDRYGQLSLEDLLDDPDDAEHAHVHYTSAEFTGGAMNPTRLMAFLDHRPPGLYRIKGFVHFDVPGHRQRFSLHAVGAFLRFERLPGSGPHRTELVLIGADLDRDAVVAALRGCAEPAPGSVDPQSMLEVLRYLR
;
A
#
# COMPACT_ATOMS: atom_id res chain seq x y z
N VAL A 1 -10.11 8.11 -15.15
CA VAL A 1 -8.71 7.68 -15.34
C VAL A 1 -8.24 7.16 -14.00
N GLU A 2 -7.79 5.90 -13.96
CA GLU A 2 -7.23 5.30 -12.76
C GLU A 2 -5.93 6.02 -12.41
N ARG A 3 -5.79 6.46 -11.15
CA ARG A 3 -4.58 7.15 -10.69
C ARG A 3 -3.50 6.15 -10.34
N ILE A 4 -2.25 6.51 -10.61
CA ILE A 4 -1.08 5.70 -10.31
C ILE A 4 -0.74 5.85 -8.83
N PRO A 5 -0.76 4.77 -8.04
CA PRO A 5 -0.36 4.84 -6.64
C PRO A 5 1.15 5.09 -6.52
N VAL A 6 1.52 6.02 -5.64
CA VAL A 6 2.89 6.30 -5.24
C VAL A 6 3.08 5.80 -3.81
N ILE A 7 3.83 4.73 -3.65
CA ILE A 7 4.10 4.08 -2.37
C ILE A 7 5.45 4.55 -1.86
N VAL A 8 5.51 5.01 -0.63
CA VAL A 8 6.76 5.38 0.03
C VAL A 8 7.26 4.20 0.84
N VAL A 9 8.46 3.74 0.54
CA VAL A 9 9.16 2.69 1.30
C VAL A 9 10.24 3.34 2.14
N ALA A 10 10.12 3.25 3.45
CA ALA A 10 11.04 3.82 4.42
C ALA A 10 11.57 2.74 5.39
N GLY A 11 12.60 3.07 6.14
CA GLY A 11 13.22 2.18 7.13
C GLY A 11 14.69 2.51 7.33
N PHE A 12 15.23 2.12 8.46
CA PHE A 12 16.64 2.34 8.78
C PHE A 12 17.58 1.65 7.79
N LEU A 13 18.85 2.07 7.84
CA LEU A 13 19.89 1.43 7.05
C LEU A 13 19.98 -0.08 7.42
N GLY A 14 20.03 -0.92 6.39
CA GLY A 14 20.08 -2.37 6.60
C GLY A 14 18.71 -3.05 6.89
N ALA A 15 17.60 -2.32 7.00
CA ALA A 15 16.28 -2.93 7.25
C ALA A 15 15.78 -3.84 6.11
N GLY A 16 16.38 -3.75 4.91
CA GLY A 16 16.05 -4.60 3.76
C GLY A 16 15.17 -3.94 2.71
N LYS A 17 15.18 -2.60 2.62
CA LYS A 17 14.40 -1.84 1.62
C LYS A 17 14.69 -2.29 0.20
N THR A 18 15.97 -2.31 -0.19
CA THR A 18 16.41 -2.76 -1.53
C THR A 18 16.06 -4.22 -1.79
N THR A 19 16.09 -5.08 -0.76
CA THR A 19 15.67 -6.49 -0.87
C THR A 19 14.18 -6.59 -1.15
N LEU A 20 13.33 -5.81 -0.43
CA LEU A 20 11.90 -5.73 -0.71
C LEU A 20 11.63 -5.23 -2.14
N LEU A 21 12.32 -4.18 -2.59
CA LEU A 21 12.16 -3.64 -3.94
C LEU A 21 12.49 -4.69 -5.01
N ASN A 22 13.59 -5.40 -4.85
CA ASN A 22 13.97 -6.48 -5.76
C ASN A 22 12.95 -7.62 -5.77
N HIS A 23 12.42 -7.98 -4.60
CA HIS A 23 11.36 -8.97 -4.50
C HIS A 23 10.09 -8.52 -5.23
N LEU A 24 9.64 -7.27 -5.03
CA LEU A 24 8.47 -6.72 -5.72
C LEU A 24 8.66 -6.71 -7.25
N LEU A 25 9.85 -6.30 -7.73
CA LEU A 25 10.18 -6.30 -9.16
C LEU A 25 10.17 -7.71 -9.76
N ALA A 26 10.64 -8.71 -9.00
CA ALA A 26 10.67 -10.08 -9.45
C ALA A 26 9.29 -10.77 -9.44
N THR A 27 8.44 -10.45 -8.44
CA THR A 27 7.20 -11.19 -8.18
C THR A 27 5.95 -10.53 -8.73
N ALA A 28 5.91 -9.19 -8.86
CA ALA A 28 4.74 -8.46 -9.37
C ALA A 28 4.63 -8.54 -10.90
N ARG A 29 4.67 -9.75 -11.45
CA ARG A 29 4.64 -10.02 -12.89
C ARG A 29 3.39 -9.40 -13.54
N GLY A 30 3.59 -8.75 -14.69
CA GLY A 30 2.53 -8.07 -15.43
C GLY A 30 2.24 -6.63 -14.97
N THR A 31 2.76 -6.21 -13.82
CA THR A 31 2.66 -4.84 -13.33
C THR A 31 3.95 -4.08 -13.62
N ARG A 32 3.84 -2.92 -14.24
CA ARG A 32 4.99 -2.06 -14.52
C ARG A 32 5.27 -1.20 -13.29
N ILE A 33 6.35 -1.50 -12.58
CA ILE A 33 6.76 -0.79 -11.38
C ILE A 33 7.81 0.25 -11.75
N GLY A 34 7.56 1.52 -11.45
CA GLY A 34 8.57 2.58 -11.46
C GLY A 34 9.22 2.68 -10.09
N VAL A 35 10.54 2.61 -10.02
CA VAL A 35 11.27 2.75 -8.76
C VAL A 35 12.05 4.05 -8.76
N VAL A 36 11.85 4.86 -7.73
CA VAL A 36 12.63 6.07 -7.46
C VAL A 36 13.47 5.79 -6.23
N VAL A 37 14.77 5.63 -6.43
CA VAL A 37 15.73 5.40 -5.34
C VAL A 37 16.34 6.72 -4.92
N ASN A 38 16.25 7.03 -3.64
CA ASN A 38 16.85 8.20 -3.03
C ASN A 38 18.13 7.79 -2.29
N ASP A 39 19.28 7.88 -2.98
CA ASP A 39 20.57 7.44 -2.46
C ASP A 39 21.39 8.61 -1.88
N PHE A 40 22.01 8.38 -0.71
CA PHE A 40 22.98 9.28 -0.10
C PHE A 40 24.38 8.95 -0.60
N GLY A 41 24.81 9.58 -1.70
CA GLY A 41 26.19 9.45 -2.14
C GLY A 41 26.40 9.77 -3.62
N ALA A 42 27.64 10.13 -3.95
CA ALA A 42 28.07 10.42 -5.32
C ALA A 42 28.15 9.15 -6.22
N ILE A 43 27.98 7.97 -5.64
CA ILE A 43 28.01 6.68 -6.33
C ILE A 43 26.70 5.99 -5.97
N GLY A 44 25.68 6.04 -6.83
CA GLY A 44 24.36 5.45 -6.63
C GLY A 44 24.37 3.92 -6.42
N VAL A 45 24.95 3.46 -5.29
CA VAL A 45 25.16 2.04 -4.98
C VAL A 45 23.82 1.32 -4.79
N ASP A 46 22.87 1.96 -4.12
CA ASP A 46 21.56 1.35 -3.89
C ASP A 46 20.76 1.27 -5.19
N ALA A 47 20.85 2.29 -6.06
CA ALA A 47 20.24 2.25 -7.38
C ALA A 47 20.83 1.14 -8.29
N MET A 48 22.13 0.86 -8.15
CA MET A 48 22.78 -0.24 -8.87
C MET A 48 22.40 -1.61 -8.30
N SER A 49 21.96 -1.66 -7.03
CA SER A 49 21.55 -2.89 -6.35
C SER A 49 20.10 -3.28 -6.66
N VAL A 50 19.31 -2.38 -7.19
CA VAL A 50 17.95 -2.69 -7.71
C VAL A 50 18.13 -3.38 -9.05
N ALA A 51 18.09 -4.71 -9.06
CA ALA A 51 18.28 -5.54 -10.25
C ALA A 51 17.16 -5.26 -11.25
N GLY A 52 17.53 -4.57 -12.34
CA GLY A 52 16.62 -4.03 -13.30
C GLY A 52 15.72 -5.04 -13.99
N GLN A 53 14.52 -4.77 -14.24
CA GLN A 53 13.92 -5.00 -15.53
C GLN A 53 13.64 -3.66 -16.17
N VAL A 54 14.50 -3.36 -17.17
CA VAL A 54 14.21 -2.54 -18.33
C VAL A 54 13.50 -1.19 -18.07
N GLY A 55 14.28 -0.15 -18.00
CA GLY A 55 13.84 1.18 -18.48
C GLY A 55 13.05 2.07 -17.52
N SER A 56 12.66 1.59 -16.35
CA SER A 56 11.78 2.34 -15.45
C SER A 56 12.39 2.70 -14.09
N THR A 57 13.70 2.47 -13.91
CA THR A 57 14.40 2.89 -12.69
C THR A 57 15.01 4.27 -12.92
N VAL A 58 14.61 5.24 -12.13
CA VAL A 58 15.19 6.58 -12.15
C VAL A 58 15.97 6.76 -10.86
N SER A 59 17.29 6.83 -10.99
CA SER A 59 18.19 7.14 -9.87
C SER A 59 18.46 8.63 -9.80
N LEU A 60 18.42 9.16 -8.59
CA LEU A 60 18.80 10.54 -8.30
C LEU A 60 20.21 10.54 -7.68
N SER A 61 21.20 10.86 -8.48
CA SER A 61 22.62 10.84 -8.12
C SER A 61 23.12 12.05 -7.30
N ASN A 62 22.27 13.04 -6.99
CA ASN A 62 22.71 14.32 -6.42
C ASN A 62 22.03 14.70 -5.10
N GLY A 63 21.95 13.81 -4.13
CA GLY A 63 21.50 14.16 -2.78
C GLY A 63 20.12 13.65 -2.39
N CYS A 64 19.76 13.85 -1.11
CA CYS A 64 18.47 13.40 -0.56
C CYS A 64 17.32 14.15 -1.23
N LEU A 65 16.33 13.41 -1.76
CA LEU A 65 15.11 13.94 -2.34
C LEU A 65 14.39 14.91 -1.39
N CYS A 66 14.38 14.61 -0.10
CA CYS A 66 13.76 15.46 0.92
C CYS A 66 14.53 16.75 1.21
N CYS A 67 15.81 16.85 0.79
CA CYS A 67 16.66 18.01 1.04
C CYS A 67 17.00 18.80 -0.24
N ALA A 68 16.96 18.16 -1.41
CA ALA A 68 17.42 18.72 -2.67
C ALA A 68 16.31 18.97 -3.69
N VAL A 69 15.12 18.39 -3.50
CA VAL A 69 14.00 18.48 -4.43
C VAL A 69 12.79 19.02 -3.68
N ASP A 70 12.25 20.14 -4.14
CA ASP A 70 10.96 20.65 -3.70
C ASP A 70 9.81 19.82 -4.36
N ALA A 71 8.55 20.15 -4.04
CA ALA A 71 7.40 19.45 -4.59
C ALA A 71 7.37 19.49 -6.13
N SER A 72 7.88 20.55 -6.75
CA SER A 72 7.89 20.71 -8.22
C SER A 72 8.91 19.78 -8.88
N GLY A 73 10.07 19.59 -8.28
CA GLY A 73 11.09 18.66 -8.78
C GLY A 73 10.66 17.20 -8.65
N LEU A 74 9.95 16.84 -7.57
CA LEU A 74 9.35 15.51 -7.44
C LEU A 74 8.26 15.30 -8.51
N ASP A 75 7.40 16.29 -8.73
CA ASP A 75 6.34 16.22 -9.76
C ASP A 75 6.92 16.02 -11.17
N GLU A 76 8.01 16.71 -11.52
CA GLU A 76 8.68 16.50 -12.80
C GLU A 76 9.22 15.08 -12.93
N LEU A 77 9.84 14.56 -11.89
CA LEU A 77 10.38 13.21 -11.85
C LEU A 77 9.29 12.15 -11.98
N LEU A 78 8.25 12.25 -11.16
CA LEU A 78 7.12 11.33 -11.18
C LEU A 78 6.33 11.45 -12.49
N GLY A 79 6.25 12.65 -13.07
CA GLY A 79 5.62 12.90 -14.36
C GLY A 79 6.30 12.21 -15.53
N ARG A 80 7.60 11.92 -15.45
CA ARG A 80 8.30 11.11 -16.47
C ARG A 80 7.89 9.64 -16.42
N LEU A 81 7.46 9.15 -15.25
CA LEU A 81 7.06 7.76 -15.05
C LEU A 81 5.56 7.53 -15.26
N ASP A 82 4.72 8.55 -15.07
CA ASP A 82 3.27 8.42 -14.98
C ASP A 82 2.58 7.82 -16.21
N SER A 83 3.20 7.88 -17.38
CA SER A 83 2.70 7.27 -18.62
C SER A 83 3.26 5.87 -18.89
N LEU A 84 4.28 5.47 -18.15
CA LEU A 84 5.05 4.26 -18.41
C LEU A 84 4.74 3.13 -17.44
N VAL A 85 4.22 3.46 -16.24
CA VAL A 85 4.11 2.53 -15.12
C VAL A 85 2.68 2.44 -14.57
N ASP A 86 2.42 1.39 -13.81
CA ASP A 86 1.15 1.12 -13.15
C ASP A 86 1.20 1.46 -11.65
N VAL A 87 2.40 1.47 -11.07
CA VAL A 87 2.69 1.86 -9.69
C VAL A 87 4.07 2.50 -9.61
N ILE A 88 4.24 3.46 -8.72
CA ILE A 88 5.53 4.06 -8.41
C ILE A 88 5.88 3.71 -6.97
N VAL A 89 7.09 3.23 -6.74
CA VAL A 89 7.66 3.00 -5.41
C VAL A 89 8.82 3.96 -5.20
N VAL A 90 8.72 4.80 -4.18
CA VAL A 90 9.76 5.77 -3.80
C VAL A 90 10.48 5.24 -2.57
N GLU A 91 11.73 4.89 -2.71
CA GLU A 91 12.58 4.52 -1.58
C GLU A 91 13.08 5.77 -0.87
N ALA A 92 12.70 5.96 0.38
CA ALA A 92 13.29 6.97 1.23
C ALA A 92 14.67 6.50 1.72
N SER A 93 15.67 7.38 1.70
CA SER A 93 16.98 7.12 2.28
C SER A 93 16.85 6.65 3.73
N GLY A 94 17.72 5.74 4.18
CA GLY A 94 17.71 5.23 5.55
C GLY A 94 17.94 6.29 6.65
N LEU A 95 18.39 7.48 6.25
CA LEU A 95 18.59 8.65 7.12
C LEU A 95 17.52 9.74 6.90
N ALA A 96 16.67 9.60 5.88
CA ALA A 96 15.64 10.58 5.57
C ALA A 96 14.44 10.45 6.51
N GLU A 97 13.82 11.58 6.83
CA GLU A 97 12.55 11.63 7.55
C GLU A 97 11.41 11.10 6.64
N PRO A 98 10.79 9.95 6.95
CA PRO A 98 9.73 9.38 6.11
C PRO A 98 8.54 10.33 5.93
N GLN A 99 8.26 11.13 6.95
CA GLN A 99 7.19 12.12 6.93
C GLN A 99 7.39 13.20 5.86
N ALA A 100 8.64 13.62 5.64
CA ALA A 100 8.96 14.61 4.61
C ALA A 100 8.65 14.07 3.21
N MET A 101 9.03 12.80 2.95
CA MET A 101 8.75 12.14 1.67
C MET A 101 7.24 11.96 1.45
N ALA A 102 6.51 11.50 2.46
CA ALA A 102 5.05 11.38 2.37
C ALA A 102 4.39 12.73 2.08
N ARG A 103 4.85 13.82 2.71
CA ARG A 103 4.35 15.18 2.45
C ARG A 103 4.62 15.65 1.01
N LEU A 104 5.79 15.35 0.47
CA LEU A 104 6.13 15.68 -0.93
C LEU A 104 5.17 14.97 -1.90
N VAL A 105 4.93 13.68 -1.71
CA VAL A 105 3.98 12.92 -2.54
C VAL A 105 2.55 13.43 -2.38
N LEU A 106 2.13 13.72 -1.14
CA LEU A 106 0.79 14.27 -0.85
C LEU A 106 0.59 15.68 -1.41
N GLY A 107 1.68 16.46 -1.51
CA GLY A 107 1.69 17.82 -2.07
C GLY A 107 1.83 17.88 -3.59
N SER A 108 1.96 16.71 -4.26
CA SER A 108 2.05 16.64 -5.72
C SER A 108 0.84 17.28 -6.40
N GLY A 109 1.10 18.15 -7.36
CA GLY A 109 0.08 18.76 -8.22
C GLY A 109 -0.36 17.88 -9.39
N ASN A 110 0.27 16.72 -9.60
CA ASN A 110 -0.05 15.84 -10.72
C ASN A 110 -1.35 15.05 -10.48
N PRO A 111 -2.44 15.31 -11.25
CA PRO A 111 -3.73 14.67 -11.03
C PRO A 111 -3.75 13.18 -11.35
N ARG A 112 -2.72 12.67 -12.03
CA ARG A 112 -2.58 11.24 -12.38
C ARG A 112 -1.98 10.43 -11.25
N LEU A 113 -1.38 11.06 -10.26
CA LEU A 113 -0.75 10.40 -9.13
C LEU A 113 -1.67 10.36 -7.94
N ALA A 114 -1.48 9.35 -7.10
CA ALA A 114 -2.17 9.21 -5.84
C ALA A 114 -1.20 8.67 -4.78
N TYR A 115 -1.22 9.25 -3.59
CA TYR A 115 -0.49 8.67 -2.48
C TYR A 115 -1.03 7.25 -2.19
N GLY A 116 -0.15 6.26 -2.18
CA GLY A 116 -0.47 4.84 -2.01
C GLY A 116 -0.18 4.29 -0.60
N GLY A 117 0.36 5.11 0.29
CA GLY A 117 0.72 4.75 1.65
C GLY A 117 2.23 4.76 1.92
N LEU A 118 2.59 4.80 3.21
CA LEU A 118 3.96 4.69 3.71
C LEU A 118 4.18 3.32 4.34
N VAL A 119 5.06 2.54 3.73
CA VAL A 119 5.49 1.22 4.20
C VAL A 119 6.80 1.39 4.96
N LEU A 120 6.80 1.10 6.25
CA LEU A 120 7.98 1.18 7.10
C LEU A 120 8.58 -0.20 7.30
N LEU A 121 9.80 -0.41 6.80
CA LEU A 121 10.57 -1.63 7.09
C LEU A 121 11.30 -1.49 8.42
N VAL A 122 11.11 -2.48 9.28
CA VAL A 122 11.75 -2.60 10.59
C VAL A 122 12.55 -3.90 10.64
N ASP A 123 13.81 -3.81 11.00
CA ASP A 123 14.66 -4.97 11.24
C ASP A 123 14.25 -5.62 12.58
N ALA A 124 13.76 -6.85 12.52
CA ALA A 124 13.33 -7.58 13.71
C ALA A 124 14.51 -8.03 14.60
N ALA A 125 15.69 -8.25 13.99
CA ALA A 125 16.89 -8.65 14.73
C ALA A 125 17.59 -7.45 15.40
N GLU A 126 17.52 -6.26 14.77
CA GLU A 126 18.13 -5.03 15.24
C GLU A 126 17.09 -3.93 15.40
N PHE A 127 16.13 -4.11 16.30
CA PHE A 127 15.01 -3.18 16.48
C PHE A 127 15.51 -1.80 16.94
N PRO A 128 15.40 -0.75 16.11
CA PRO A 128 16.00 0.56 16.41
C PRO A 128 15.35 1.25 17.60
N ALA A 129 16.15 1.96 18.41
CA ALA A 129 15.64 2.73 19.54
C ALA A 129 14.78 3.92 19.12
N ASP A 130 15.15 4.61 18.03
CA ASP A 130 14.49 5.83 17.56
C ASP A 130 13.34 5.59 16.57
N LEU A 131 12.81 4.37 16.56
CA LEU A 131 11.77 3.94 15.62
C LEU A 131 10.43 4.68 15.80
N GLU A 132 10.16 5.21 17.00
CA GLU A 132 8.85 5.77 17.35
C GLU A 132 8.37 6.87 16.39
N ARG A 133 9.27 7.78 16.00
CA ARG A 133 8.91 8.87 15.06
C ARG A 133 8.48 8.33 13.70
N HIS A 134 9.17 7.31 13.21
CA HIS A 134 8.86 6.67 11.93
C HIS A 134 7.59 5.85 12.01
N LEU A 135 7.36 5.14 13.11
CA LEU A 135 6.13 4.36 13.33
C LEU A 135 4.87 5.24 13.31
N ARG A 136 4.94 6.45 13.88
CA ARG A 136 3.78 7.36 13.94
C ARG A 136 3.20 7.70 12.57
N VAL A 137 4.03 7.73 11.54
CA VAL A 137 3.62 8.08 10.17
C VAL A 137 3.45 6.88 9.25
N ALA A 138 3.85 5.67 9.69
CA ALA A 138 3.73 4.46 8.90
C ALA A 138 2.26 4.07 8.70
N ASP A 139 1.87 3.76 7.48
CA ASP A 139 0.55 3.21 7.18
C ASP A 139 0.54 1.68 7.28
N LEU A 140 1.68 1.06 7.01
CA LEU A 140 1.94 -0.37 7.12
C LEU A 140 3.36 -0.57 7.65
N VAL A 141 3.55 -1.53 8.54
CA VAL A 141 4.87 -1.94 9.02
C VAL A 141 5.21 -3.32 8.45
N VAL A 142 6.37 -3.43 7.82
CA VAL A 142 6.97 -4.71 7.45
C VAL A 142 8.07 -5.01 8.46
N LEU A 143 7.79 -5.94 9.37
CA LEU A 143 8.76 -6.45 10.34
C LEU A 143 9.60 -7.52 9.63
N ASN A 144 10.74 -7.09 9.09
CA ASN A 144 11.60 -7.93 8.26
C ASN A 144 12.66 -8.65 9.08
N LYS A 145 13.25 -9.70 8.53
CA LYS A 145 14.26 -10.57 9.16
C LYS A 145 13.74 -11.29 10.40
N THR A 146 12.48 -11.70 10.36
CA THR A 146 11.85 -12.43 11.48
C THR A 146 12.49 -13.79 11.74
N ASP A 147 13.14 -14.38 10.72
CA ASP A 147 14.02 -15.56 10.83
C ASP A 147 15.18 -15.39 11.80
N ARG A 148 15.56 -14.15 12.11
CA ARG A 148 16.69 -13.81 13.01
C ARG A 148 16.24 -13.24 14.34
N ALA A 149 14.95 -13.03 14.54
CA ALA A 149 14.38 -12.47 15.77
C ALA A 149 14.08 -13.57 16.79
N THR A 150 14.27 -13.27 18.08
CA THR A 150 14.03 -14.21 19.18
C THR A 150 12.57 -14.20 19.65
N ASP A 151 11.86 -13.07 19.53
CA ASP A 151 10.49 -12.91 20.02
C ASP A 151 9.71 -11.91 19.15
N VAL A 152 9.19 -12.40 18.04
CA VAL A 152 8.39 -11.61 17.09
C VAL A 152 7.11 -11.07 17.75
N PRO A 153 6.33 -11.84 18.54
CA PRO A 153 5.17 -11.31 19.24
C PRO A 153 5.46 -10.12 20.16
N ALA A 154 6.58 -10.13 20.89
CA ALA A 154 6.97 -9.00 21.74
C ALA A 154 7.30 -7.73 20.93
N LEU A 155 7.91 -7.90 19.74
CA LEU A 155 8.18 -6.79 18.82
C LEU A 155 6.89 -6.19 18.27
N VAL A 156 5.94 -7.02 17.84
CA VAL A 156 4.61 -6.59 17.40
C VAL A 156 3.88 -5.82 18.50
N ALA A 157 3.88 -6.34 19.74
CA ALA A 157 3.29 -5.64 20.88
C ALA A 157 3.98 -4.32 21.20
N ARG A 158 5.30 -4.20 20.92
CA ARG A 158 6.04 -2.95 21.07
C ARG A 158 5.64 -1.93 20.00
N ILE A 159 5.46 -2.36 18.76
CA ILE A 159 4.97 -1.52 17.65
C ILE A 159 3.57 -1.00 17.97
N ASP A 160 2.67 -1.89 18.40
CA ASP A 160 1.28 -1.54 18.73
C ASP A 160 1.18 -0.53 19.88
N ARG A 161 2.06 -0.61 20.89
CA ARG A 161 2.12 0.41 21.96
C ARG A 161 2.47 1.81 21.46
N VAL A 162 3.27 1.92 20.38
CA VAL A 162 3.67 3.22 19.81
C VAL A 162 2.60 3.74 18.83
N LYS A 163 2.05 2.85 18.03
CA LYS A 163 0.99 3.16 17.07
C LYS A 163 -0.07 2.06 17.11
N PRO A 164 -1.08 2.21 17.98
CA PRO A 164 -2.16 1.23 18.09
C PRO A 164 -2.87 0.99 16.76
N GLY A 165 -3.09 -0.28 16.44
CA GLY A 165 -3.82 -0.70 15.25
C GLY A 165 -3.07 -0.53 13.93
N VAL A 166 -1.79 -0.16 13.91
CA VAL A 166 -1.01 -0.19 12.68
C VAL A 166 -0.81 -1.65 12.25
N PRO A 167 -1.16 -2.01 11.02
CA PRO A 167 -0.94 -3.37 10.55
C PRO A 167 0.56 -3.69 10.48
N VAL A 168 0.93 -4.88 10.95
CA VAL A 168 2.30 -5.39 10.95
C VAL A 168 2.35 -6.68 10.14
N VAL A 169 3.15 -6.69 9.09
CA VAL A 169 3.43 -7.86 8.25
C VAL A 169 4.78 -8.42 8.65
N ALA A 170 4.83 -9.66 9.12
CA ALA A 170 6.08 -10.37 9.33
C ALA A 170 6.66 -10.79 7.97
N ALA A 171 7.96 -10.60 7.76
CA ALA A 171 8.64 -10.94 6.53
C ALA A 171 10.05 -11.47 6.78
N GLU A 172 10.47 -12.33 5.88
CA GLU A 172 11.83 -12.82 5.78
C GLU A 172 12.39 -12.43 4.42
N HIS A 173 13.64 -11.97 4.38
CA HIS A 173 14.31 -11.56 3.13
C HIS A 173 13.51 -10.54 2.29
N GLY A 174 12.69 -9.70 2.92
CA GLY A 174 11.86 -8.71 2.23
C GLY A 174 10.71 -9.30 1.41
N ARG A 175 10.36 -10.56 1.61
CA ARG A 175 9.29 -11.26 0.88
C ARG A 175 7.93 -10.82 1.42
N VAL A 176 7.27 -9.98 0.64
CA VAL A 176 5.93 -9.45 0.92
C VAL A 176 5.08 -9.62 -0.33
N ASP A 177 3.88 -10.14 -0.19
CA ASP A 177 2.97 -10.25 -1.31
C ASP A 177 2.68 -8.85 -1.91
N PRO A 178 2.98 -8.63 -3.20
CA PRO A 178 2.70 -7.36 -3.87
C PRO A 178 1.24 -6.90 -3.73
N ALA A 179 0.28 -7.82 -3.64
CA ALA A 179 -1.14 -7.51 -3.50
C ALA A 179 -1.47 -6.75 -2.20
N LEU A 180 -0.60 -6.79 -1.18
CA LEU A 180 -0.74 -5.97 0.02
C LEU A 180 -0.46 -4.49 -0.24
N LEU A 181 0.38 -4.19 -1.20
CA LEU A 181 0.88 -2.84 -1.47
C LEU A 181 0.14 -2.18 -2.64
N PHE A 182 -0.07 -2.90 -3.73
CA PHE A 182 -0.73 -2.41 -4.94
C PHE A 182 -1.52 -3.53 -5.62
N ASP A 183 -2.25 -3.20 -6.68
CA ASP A 183 -2.99 -4.17 -7.48
C ASP A 183 -2.09 -4.75 -8.57
N PRO A 184 -1.65 -6.02 -8.45
CA PRO A 184 -0.94 -6.66 -9.54
C PRO A 184 -1.89 -6.78 -10.74
N ARG A 185 -1.43 -6.39 -11.92
CA ARG A 185 -2.20 -6.63 -13.14
C ARG A 185 -2.13 -8.12 -13.48
N PRO A 186 -3.28 -8.76 -13.81
CA PRO A 186 -3.24 -10.13 -14.32
C PRO A 186 -2.41 -10.15 -15.62
N ARG A 187 -1.57 -11.17 -15.77
CA ARG A 187 -0.92 -11.45 -17.03
C ARG A 187 -2.02 -11.53 -18.10
N GLY A 188 -1.98 -10.64 -19.09
CA GLY A 188 -2.76 -10.87 -20.30
C GLY A 188 -2.27 -12.19 -20.90
N ASP A 189 -3.22 -13.09 -21.21
CA ASP A 189 -2.92 -14.37 -21.88
C ASP A 189 -2.09 -14.08 -23.14
N ARG A 190 -0.77 -14.23 -23.04
CA ARG A 190 0.07 -14.29 -24.23
C ARG A 190 -0.11 -15.67 -24.81
N TYR A 191 -1.01 -15.80 -25.76
CA TYR A 191 -1.05 -16.96 -26.62
C TYR A 191 0.26 -17.03 -27.43
N GLY A 192 1.08 -18.02 -27.13
CA GLY A 192 2.21 -18.41 -27.95
C GLY A 192 3.59 -18.01 -27.40
N GLN A 193 4.37 -19.01 -27.12
CA GLN A 193 5.76 -19.08 -26.70
C GLN A 193 6.00 -18.85 -25.20
N LEU A 194 6.30 -19.96 -24.51
CA LEU A 194 6.95 -19.97 -23.20
C LEU A 194 8.27 -19.20 -23.33
N SER A 195 8.47 -18.18 -22.50
CA SER A 195 9.77 -17.52 -22.39
C SER A 195 10.73 -18.42 -21.61
N LEU A 196 12.04 -18.25 -21.83
CA LEU A 196 13.08 -18.95 -21.07
C LEU A 196 12.89 -18.71 -19.55
N GLU A 197 12.35 -17.57 -19.17
CA GLU A 197 12.01 -17.19 -17.78
C GLU A 197 10.87 -18.05 -17.21
N ASP A 198 9.89 -18.48 -18.04
CA ASP A 198 8.81 -19.35 -17.61
C ASP A 198 9.30 -20.80 -17.35
N LEU A 199 10.48 -21.16 -17.87
CA LEU A 199 11.15 -22.46 -17.66
C LEU A 199 12.11 -22.46 -16.47
N LEU A 200 12.46 -21.29 -15.95
CA LEU A 200 13.36 -21.11 -14.79
C LEU A 200 12.58 -20.89 -13.48
N ASP A 201 11.25 -20.92 -13.52
CA ASP A 201 10.43 -20.93 -12.32
C ASP A 201 10.65 -22.26 -11.58
N ASP A 202 11.45 -22.21 -10.52
CA ASP A 202 11.71 -23.35 -9.65
C ASP A 202 10.43 -23.65 -8.85
N PRO A 203 9.82 -24.86 -8.98
CA PRO A 203 8.65 -25.22 -8.20
C PRO A 203 8.89 -25.22 -6.68
N ASP A 204 10.16 -25.27 -6.25
CA ASP A 204 10.55 -25.29 -4.84
C ASP A 204 10.46 -23.91 -4.14
N ASP A 205 10.33 -22.79 -4.88
CA ASP A 205 10.03 -21.50 -4.28
C ASP A 205 8.62 -21.39 -3.69
N ALA A 206 7.76 -22.38 -3.96
CA ALA A 206 6.38 -22.44 -3.46
C ALA A 206 6.25 -22.98 -2.02
N GLU A 207 7.29 -23.61 -1.46
CA GLU A 207 7.21 -24.30 -0.15
C GLU A 207 7.81 -23.53 1.05
N HIS A 208 8.38 -22.34 0.85
CA HIS A 208 8.97 -21.59 1.95
C HIS A 208 7.96 -20.61 2.57
N ALA A 209 7.47 -20.97 3.75
CA ALA A 209 6.79 -20.12 4.77
C ALA A 209 5.96 -18.97 4.18
N HIS A 210 4.98 -19.28 3.33
CA HIS A 210 3.97 -18.31 2.93
C HIS A 210 3.11 -17.99 4.15
N VAL A 211 3.20 -16.78 4.67
CA VAL A 211 2.10 -16.19 5.39
C VAL A 211 0.90 -16.32 4.43
N HIS A 212 -0.08 -17.14 4.78
CA HIS A 212 -1.24 -17.38 3.94
C HIS A 212 -2.07 -16.09 3.88
N TYR A 213 -1.86 -15.31 2.84
CA TYR A 213 -2.72 -14.17 2.58
C TYR A 213 -4.10 -14.67 2.16
N THR A 214 -5.09 -14.10 2.81
CA THR A 214 -6.49 -14.43 2.59
C THR A 214 -7.17 -13.25 1.94
N SER A 215 -7.88 -13.48 0.84
CA SER A 215 -8.77 -12.46 0.26
C SER A 215 -10.22 -12.79 0.58
N ALA A 216 -11.00 -11.78 0.91
CA ALA A 216 -12.45 -11.86 1.06
C ALA A 216 -13.10 -10.86 0.10
N GLU A 217 -14.22 -11.24 -0.48
CA GLU A 217 -15.03 -10.38 -1.32
C GLU A 217 -16.36 -10.07 -0.63
N PHE A 218 -16.76 -8.82 -0.72
CA PHE A 218 -18.05 -8.36 -0.21
C PHE A 218 -18.84 -7.69 -1.30
N THR A 219 -20.09 -8.11 -1.47
CA THR A 219 -21.08 -7.43 -2.30
C THR A 219 -22.32 -7.14 -1.45
N GLY A 220 -22.76 -5.88 -1.48
CA GLY A 220 -23.92 -5.42 -0.71
C GLY A 220 -24.60 -4.21 -1.35
N GLY A 221 -25.66 -3.76 -0.71
CA GLY A 221 -26.40 -2.53 -1.09
C GLY A 221 -25.72 -1.25 -0.61
N ALA A 222 -26.55 -0.28 -0.24
CA ALA A 222 -26.09 0.96 0.36
C ALA A 222 -25.48 0.72 1.75
N MET A 223 -24.40 1.44 2.05
CA MET A 223 -23.72 1.38 3.35
C MET A 223 -24.11 2.58 4.20
N ASN A 224 -24.23 2.38 5.50
CA ASN A 224 -24.34 3.47 6.45
C ASN A 224 -22.96 4.11 6.64
N PRO A 225 -22.80 5.43 6.41
CA PRO A 225 -21.49 6.09 6.48
C PRO A 225 -20.80 5.93 7.84
N THR A 226 -21.51 6.19 8.94
CA THR A 226 -20.97 6.11 10.30
C THR A 226 -20.54 4.68 10.66
N ARG A 227 -21.37 3.67 10.32
CA ARG A 227 -21.00 2.26 10.59
C ARG A 227 -19.82 1.81 9.77
N LEU A 228 -19.76 2.19 8.49
CA LEU A 228 -18.62 1.86 7.65
C LEU A 228 -17.35 2.53 8.15
N MET A 229 -17.40 3.81 8.53
CA MET A 229 -16.25 4.51 9.09
C MET A 229 -15.79 3.87 10.40
N ALA A 230 -16.71 3.50 11.30
CA ALA A 230 -16.37 2.77 12.52
C ALA A 230 -15.69 1.43 12.24
N PHE A 231 -16.13 0.68 11.23
CA PHE A 231 -15.46 -0.55 10.79
C PHE A 231 -14.05 -0.25 10.24
N LEU A 232 -13.90 0.81 9.43
CA LEU A 232 -12.60 1.20 8.86
C LEU A 232 -11.62 1.71 9.92
N ASP A 233 -12.09 2.32 11.00
CA ASP A 233 -11.27 2.79 12.12
C ASP A 233 -10.87 1.64 13.06
N HIS A 234 -11.74 0.61 13.18
CA HIS A 234 -11.53 -0.55 14.06
C HIS A 234 -11.43 -1.85 13.26
N ARG A 235 -10.57 -1.85 12.24
CA ARG A 235 -10.38 -3.03 11.36
C ARG A 235 -9.98 -4.25 12.15
N PRO A 236 -10.47 -5.44 11.75
CA PRO A 236 -10.00 -6.69 12.35
C PRO A 236 -8.48 -6.83 12.22
N PRO A 237 -7.81 -7.41 13.22
CA PRO A 237 -6.40 -7.77 13.11
C PRO A 237 -6.16 -8.61 11.85
N GLY A 238 -5.02 -8.39 11.19
CA GLY A 238 -4.68 -9.11 9.97
C GLY A 238 -5.29 -8.53 8.69
N LEU A 239 -6.22 -7.58 8.75
CA LEU A 239 -6.75 -6.91 7.56
C LEU A 239 -5.83 -5.76 7.13
N TYR A 240 -5.10 -5.95 6.04
CA TYR A 240 -4.07 -5.00 5.59
C TYR A 240 -4.55 -4.06 4.51
N ARG A 241 -5.44 -4.52 3.62
CA ARG A 241 -5.88 -3.74 2.47
C ARG A 241 -7.37 -3.92 2.20
N ILE A 242 -8.02 -2.82 1.82
CA ILE A 242 -9.40 -2.81 1.34
C ILE A 242 -9.45 -1.95 0.08
N LYS A 243 -10.10 -2.47 -0.96
CA LYS A 243 -10.35 -1.71 -2.19
C LYS A 243 -11.72 -2.04 -2.76
N GLY A 244 -12.23 -1.13 -3.56
CA GLY A 244 -13.45 -1.36 -4.30
C GLY A 244 -14.34 -0.13 -4.38
N PHE A 245 -15.62 -0.38 -4.40
CA PHE A 245 -16.62 0.66 -4.59
C PHE A 245 -17.64 0.64 -3.48
N VAL A 246 -18.02 1.82 -3.01
CA VAL A 246 -19.02 1.99 -1.96
C VAL A 246 -20.16 2.85 -2.48
N HIS A 247 -21.37 2.44 -2.17
CA HIS A 247 -22.60 3.20 -2.39
C HIS A 247 -23.23 3.56 -1.05
N PHE A 248 -23.58 4.83 -0.82
CA PHE A 248 -24.15 5.30 0.45
C PHE A 248 -25.63 5.63 0.38
N ASP A 249 -26.20 5.93 -0.77
CA ASP A 249 -27.61 6.39 -0.97
C ASP A 249 -28.09 7.46 0.03
N VAL A 250 -27.20 8.38 0.38
CA VAL A 250 -27.45 9.51 1.25
C VAL A 250 -27.90 10.71 0.41
N PRO A 251 -28.91 11.49 0.81
CA PRO A 251 -29.32 12.70 0.08
C PRO A 251 -28.13 13.62 -0.22
N GLY A 252 -27.93 13.97 -1.50
CA GLY A 252 -26.79 14.76 -1.99
C GLY A 252 -25.50 13.96 -2.24
N HIS A 253 -25.46 12.67 -1.89
CA HIS A 253 -24.26 11.81 -2.02
C HIS A 253 -24.59 10.43 -2.59
N ARG A 254 -25.44 10.36 -3.63
CA ARG A 254 -25.89 9.10 -4.25
C ARG A 254 -24.93 8.51 -5.28
N GLN A 255 -23.85 9.22 -5.61
CA GLN A 255 -22.82 8.72 -6.51
C GLN A 255 -22.03 7.57 -5.86
N ARG A 256 -21.37 6.77 -6.70
CA ARG A 256 -20.41 5.78 -6.21
C ARG A 256 -19.14 6.48 -5.73
N PHE A 257 -18.52 5.88 -4.73
CA PHE A 257 -17.19 6.24 -4.26
C PHE A 257 -16.26 5.06 -4.46
N SER A 258 -15.05 5.29 -4.98
CA SER A 258 -13.99 4.30 -4.80
C SER A 258 -13.47 4.40 -3.37
N LEU A 259 -13.16 3.25 -2.79
CA LEU A 259 -12.49 3.11 -1.50
C LEU A 259 -11.14 2.46 -1.72
N HIS A 260 -10.10 3.08 -1.21
CA HIS A 260 -8.77 2.52 -1.15
C HIS A 260 -8.20 2.68 0.26
N ALA A 261 -7.82 1.58 0.88
CA ALA A 261 -7.19 1.55 2.19
C ALA A 261 -6.00 0.59 2.19
N VAL A 262 -4.86 1.06 2.69
CA VAL A 262 -3.66 0.24 2.91
C VAL A 262 -3.17 0.57 4.32
N GLY A 263 -3.15 -0.43 5.18
CA GLY A 263 -2.83 -0.19 6.58
C GLY A 263 -3.72 0.90 7.19
N ALA A 264 -3.12 1.90 7.81
CA ALA A 264 -3.84 3.04 8.39
C ALA A 264 -4.27 4.08 7.34
N PHE A 265 -3.74 4.01 6.13
CA PHE A 265 -4.11 4.92 5.06
C PHE A 265 -5.53 4.64 4.56
N LEU A 266 -6.31 5.70 4.36
CA LEU A 266 -7.68 5.65 3.88
C LEU A 266 -7.95 6.78 2.88
N ARG A 267 -8.57 6.45 1.75
CA ARG A 267 -8.98 7.41 0.74
C ARG A 267 -10.30 7.02 0.10
N PHE A 268 -11.15 8.03 -0.12
CA PHE A 268 -12.32 7.93 -0.97
C PHE A 268 -12.17 8.86 -2.17
N GLU A 269 -12.73 8.47 -3.31
CA GLU A 269 -12.85 9.33 -4.50
C GLU A 269 -14.27 9.24 -5.04
N ARG A 270 -14.82 10.38 -5.46
CA ARG A 270 -16.11 10.40 -6.16
C ARG A 270 -15.93 9.91 -7.59
N LEU A 271 -16.76 8.97 -7.99
CA LEU A 271 -16.76 8.49 -9.36
C LEU A 271 -17.82 9.22 -10.17
N PRO A 272 -17.48 9.74 -11.37
CA PRO A 272 -18.46 10.33 -12.28
C PRO A 272 -19.37 9.24 -12.85
N GLY A 273 -20.64 9.59 -13.07
CA GLY A 273 -21.60 8.74 -13.75
C GLY A 273 -22.49 7.88 -12.86
N SER A 274 -23.48 7.25 -13.47
CA SER A 274 -24.44 6.34 -12.83
C SER A 274 -23.95 4.90 -12.95
N GLY A 275 -23.04 4.51 -12.07
CA GLY A 275 -22.66 3.10 -11.93
C GLY A 275 -23.68 2.28 -11.13
N PRO A 276 -23.48 0.96 -10.97
CA PRO A 276 -24.37 0.12 -10.18
C PRO A 276 -24.51 0.67 -8.75
N HIS A 277 -25.73 0.78 -8.24
CA HIS A 277 -26.06 1.23 -6.88
C HIS A 277 -25.78 0.12 -5.86
N ARG A 278 -24.54 -0.36 -5.82
CA ARG A 278 -24.10 -1.42 -4.91
C ARG A 278 -22.69 -1.20 -4.43
N THR A 279 -22.39 -1.75 -3.29
CA THR A 279 -21.05 -1.80 -2.69
C THR A 279 -20.37 -3.10 -3.10
N GLU A 280 -19.14 -3.00 -3.56
CA GLU A 280 -18.28 -4.12 -3.97
C GLU A 280 -16.89 -3.88 -3.41
N LEU A 281 -16.45 -4.71 -2.46
CA LEU A 281 -15.16 -4.57 -1.79
C LEU A 281 -14.36 -5.86 -1.88
N VAL A 282 -13.06 -5.73 -2.09
CA VAL A 282 -12.06 -6.78 -1.93
C VAL A 282 -11.21 -6.43 -0.73
N LEU A 283 -11.05 -7.39 0.17
CA LEU A 283 -10.29 -7.28 1.41
C LEU A 283 -9.13 -8.26 1.36
N ILE A 284 -7.94 -7.83 1.74
CA ILE A 284 -6.72 -8.66 1.71
C ILE A 284 -6.06 -8.58 3.08
N GLY A 285 -5.72 -9.73 3.63
CA GLY A 285 -5.09 -9.81 4.94
C GLY A 285 -4.36 -11.12 5.17
N ALA A 286 -3.66 -11.26 6.29
CA ALA A 286 -3.09 -12.51 6.75
C ALA A 286 -3.95 -13.08 7.88
N ASP A 287 -4.18 -14.40 7.87
CA ASP A 287 -4.98 -15.12 8.86
C ASP A 287 -6.38 -14.51 9.09
N LEU A 288 -6.95 -13.95 8.00
CA LEU A 288 -8.21 -13.23 8.06
C LEU A 288 -9.39 -14.21 8.18
N ASP A 289 -10.20 -14.03 9.22
CA ASP A 289 -11.51 -14.70 9.31
C ASP A 289 -12.47 -14.04 8.30
N ARG A 290 -12.60 -14.68 7.14
CA ARG A 290 -13.43 -14.20 6.02
C ARG A 290 -14.88 -13.99 6.42
N ASP A 291 -15.43 -14.96 7.14
CA ASP A 291 -16.86 -14.94 7.50
C ASP A 291 -17.14 -13.83 8.52
N ALA A 292 -16.25 -13.65 9.51
CA ALA A 292 -16.36 -12.56 10.49
C ALA A 292 -16.26 -11.19 9.82
N VAL A 293 -15.33 -10.99 8.90
CA VAL A 293 -15.15 -9.72 8.19
C VAL A 293 -16.33 -9.42 7.28
N VAL A 294 -16.81 -10.39 6.53
CA VAL A 294 -17.99 -10.23 5.68
C VAL A 294 -19.25 -9.98 6.52
N ALA A 295 -19.40 -10.63 7.67
CA ALA A 295 -20.50 -10.40 8.61
C ALA A 295 -20.45 -8.97 9.19
N ALA A 296 -19.26 -8.49 9.56
CA ALA A 296 -19.06 -7.10 10.03
C ALA A 296 -19.46 -6.08 8.96
N LEU A 297 -19.06 -6.29 7.70
CA LEU A 297 -19.47 -5.43 6.58
C LEU A 297 -20.97 -5.49 6.31
N ARG A 298 -21.61 -6.65 6.44
CA ARG A 298 -23.08 -6.76 6.36
C ARG A 298 -23.76 -5.93 7.46
N GLY A 299 -23.17 -5.86 8.65
CA GLY A 299 -23.62 -5.00 9.74
C GLY A 299 -23.52 -3.49 9.43
N CYS A 300 -22.67 -3.11 8.48
CA CYS A 300 -22.55 -1.73 8.00
C CYS A 300 -23.62 -1.35 6.96
N ALA A 301 -24.38 -2.31 6.42
CA ALA A 301 -25.42 -2.03 5.43
C ALA A 301 -26.51 -1.14 6.01
N GLU A 302 -27.07 -0.27 5.16
CA GLU A 302 -28.19 0.59 5.50
C GLU A 302 -29.52 -0.06 5.10
N PRO A 303 -30.35 -0.49 6.06
CA PRO A 303 -31.61 -1.17 5.75
C PRO A 303 -32.70 -0.23 5.20
N ALA A 304 -32.58 1.07 5.45
CA ALA A 304 -33.51 2.10 5.00
C ALA A 304 -32.78 3.21 4.24
N PRO A 305 -32.33 2.93 2.99
CA PRO A 305 -31.66 3.92 2.16
C PRO A 305 -32.52 5.19 1.99
N GLY A 306 -31.87 6.36 1.99
CA GLY A 306 -32.52 7.65 1.84
C GLY A 306 -33.04 8.28 3.16
N SER A 307 -33.05 7.53 4.27
CA SER A 307 -33.39 8.06 5.61
C SER A 307 -32.19 8.46 6.45
N VAL A 308 -30.97 8.26 5.91
CA VAL A 308 -29.72 8.53 6.60
C VAL A 308 -29.46 10.03 6.69
N ASP A 309 -29.08 10.49 7.87
CA ASP A 309 -28.68 11.89 8.08
C ASP A 309 -27.51 12.26 7.15
N PRO A 310 -27.68 13.28 6.28
CA PRO A 310 -26.62 13.75 5.41
C PRO A 310 -25.33 14.16 6.14
N GLN A 311 -25.41 14.56 7.41
CA GLN A 311 -24.23 14.91 8.21
C GLN A 311 -23.29 13.73 8.45
N SER A 312 -23.80 12.49 8.44
CA SER A 312 -22.98 11.28 8.57
C SER A 312 -21.93 11.15 7.47
N MET A 313 -22.17 11.76 6.30
CA MET A 313 -21.18 11.79 5.23
C MET A 313 -19.93 12.63 5.55
N LEU A 314 -19.98 13.53 6.53
CA LEU A 314 -18.80 14.33 6.89
C LEU A 314 -17.61 13.47 7.31
N GLU A 315 -17.84 12.31 7.90
CA GLU A 315 -16.77 11.36 8.27
C GLU A 315 -16.08 10.80 7.02
N VAL A 316 -16.85 10.46 5.99
CA VAL A 316 -16.33 9.97 4.69
C VAL A 316 -15.63 11.10 3.92
N LEU A 317 -16.25 12.30 3.91
CA LEU A 317 -15.77 13.45 3.13
C LEU A 317 -14.41 13.96 3.61
N ARG A 318 -14.02 13.71 4.86
CA ARG A 318 -12.66 14.03 5.37
C ARG A 318 -11.56 13.29 4.62
N TYR A 319 -11.87 12.12 4.06
CA TYR A 319 -10.93 11.28 3.31
C TYR A 319 -11.12 11.39 1.79
N LEU A 320 -11.92 12.36 1.35
CA LEU A 320 -12.17 12.61 -0.07
C LEU A 320 -10.99 13.37 -0.68
N ARG A 321 -10.46 12.88 -1.78
CA ARG A 321 -9.39 13.53 -2.55
C ARG A 321 -9.65 13.45 -4.04
#